data_8c93131a8b55529dc7012ef9d46ac37a
#
_entry.id   8c93131a8b55529dc7012ef9d46ac37a
#
_cell.length_a   1.000
_cell.length_b   1.000
_cell.length_c   1.000
_cell.angle_alpha   90.00
_cell.angle_beta   90.00
_cell.angle_gamma   90.00
#
_symmetry.space_group_name_H-M   'P 1'
#
loop_
_entity.id
_entity.type
_entity.pdbx_description
1 polymer ?
#
loop_
_entity_poly.entity_id
_entity_poly.type
_entity_poly.pdbx_seq_one_letter_code
_entity_poly.pdbx_strand_id
1 'polypeptide(L)' 'MAITKSEFICVKPRTSKAKNRFANEMNSLHSCRIEKREDGKVFLASISGKYFFWINELSDDHWEVIK' A
#
# COMPACT_ATOMS: atom_id res chain seq x y z
N MET A 1 -22.61 -16.75 -9.16
CA MET A 1 -22.00 -15.83 -8.18
C MET A 1 -20.61 -15.44 -8.62
N ALA A 2 -20.36 -14.16 -8.70
CA ALA A 2 -19.04 -13.70 -9.11
C ALA A 2 -18.10 -13.71 -7.91
N ILE A 3 -16.93 -14.29 -8.11
CA ILE A 3 -15.88 -14.22 -7.10
C ILE A 3 -15.01 -13.03 -7.44
N THR A 4 -14.99 -12.05 -6.56
CA THR A 4 -14.13 -10.89 -6.75
C THR A 4 -12.71 -11.28 -6.42
N LYS A 5 -11.83 -11.17 -7.41
CA LYS A 5 -10.41 -11.38 -7.19
C LYS A 5 -9.84 -10.20 -6.44
N SER A 6 -9.22 -10.47 -5.31
CA SER A 6 -8.48 -9.44 -4.60
C SER A 6 -7.16 -9.18 -5.32
N GLU A 7 -6.81 -7.91 -5.48
CA GLU A 7 -5.53 -7.52 -6.03
C GLU A 7 -4.59 -7.16 -4.89
N PHE A 8 -3.35 -7.56 -5.02
CA PHE A 8 -2.31 -7.26 -4.04
C PHE A 8 -1.13 -6.59 -4.72
N ILE A 9 -0.52 -5.67 -4.02
CA ILE A 9 0.75 -5.10 -4.47
C ILE A 9 1.71 -5.08 -3.31
N CYS A 10 3.00 -5.13 -3.62
CA CYS A 10 4.04 -4.99 -2.62
C CYS A 10 4.52 -3.55 -2.62
N VAL A 11 4.64 -2.96 -1.45
CA VAL A 11 5.14 -1.60 -1.31
C VAL A 11 6.25 -1.57 -0.28
N LYS A 12 7.16 -0.62 -0.46
CA LYS A 12 8.30 -0.43 0.43
C LYS A 12 8.38 1.05 0.76
N PRO A 13 8.58 1.43 2.03
CA PRO A 13 8.70 2.84 2.38
C PRO A 13 10.01 3.41 1.84
N ARG A 14 9.94 4.62 1.28
CA ARG A 14 11.09 5.32 0.69
C ARG A 14 11.69 6.35 1.63
N THR A 15 10.93 6.83 2.59
CA THR A 15 11.35 7.91 3.48
C THR A 15 11.25 7.47 4.92
N SER A 16 11.98 8.16 5.80
CA SER A 16 11.87 7.91 7.24
C SER A 16 10.46 8.18 7.73
N LYS A 17 9.81 9.19 7.18
CA LYS A 17 8.43 9.50 7.54
C LYS A 17 7.50 8.33 7.23
N ALA A 18 7.65 7.72 6.06
CA ALA A 18 6.85 6.56 5.69
C ALA A 18 7.17 5.37 6.59
N LYS A 19 8.45 5.15 6.88
CA LYS A 19 8.87 4.04 7.76
C LYS A 19 8.26 4.14 9.14
N ASN A 20 8.11 5.37 9.65
CA ASN A 20 7.63 5.59 11.01
C ASN A 20 6.11 5.76 11.10
N ARG A 21 5.44 5.90 9.96
CA ARG A 21 4.02 6.24 9.94
C ARG A 21 3.14 5.27 10.71
N PHE A 22 3.46 3.99 10.66
CA PHE A 22 2.66 2.95 11.30
C PHE A 22 3.44 2.30 12.44
N ALA A 23 4.03 3.12 13.28
CA ALA A 23 4.81 2.67 14.44
C ALA A 23 5.90 1.66 14.04
N ASN A 24 6.50 1.88 12.88
CA ASN A 24 7.55 1.02 12.31
C ASN A 24 7.09 -0.38 11.94
N GLU A 25 5.80 -0.66 11.99
CA GLU A 25 5.32 -1.99 11.61
C GLU A 25 5.43 -2.25 10.12
N MET A 26 5.40 -1.19 9.30
CA MET A 26 5.53 -1.31 7.85
C MET A 26 6.80 -0.64 7.33
N ASN A 27 7.91 -0.83 8.04
CA ASN A 27 9.17 -0.19 7.67
C ASN A 27 9.99 -0.99 6.64
N SER A 28 9.43 -2.06 6.12
CA SER A 28 10.07 -2.89 5.11
C SER A 28 9.06 -3.22 4.02
N LEU A 29 9.42 -4.13 3.13
CA LEU A 29 8.53 -4.56 2.05
C LEU A 29 7.27 -5.21 2.62
N HIS A 30 6.12 -4.74 2.18
CA HIS A 30 4.83 -5.28 2.61
C HIS A 30 3.93 -5.56 1.44
N SER A 31 3.20 -6.67 1.50
CA SER A 31 2.09 -6.93 0.59
C SER A 31 0.86 -6.23 1.14
N CYS A 32 0.17 -5.51 0.27
CA CYS A 32 -1.05 -4.82 0.65
C CYS A 32 -2.14 -5.18 -0.33
N ARG A 33 -3.39 -5.19 0.15
CA ARG A 33 -4.53 -5.44 -0.71
C ARG A 33 -5.02 -4.11 -1.27
N ILE A 34 -5.31 -4.08 -2.56
CA ILE A 34 -5.88 -2.89 -3.18
C ILE A 34 -7.38 -2.89 -2.90
N GLU A 35 -7.84 -1.89 -2.15
CA GLU A 35 -9.26 -1.74 -1.84
C GLU A 35 -9.99 -0.98 -2.94
N LYS A 36 -9.37 0.06 -3.50
CA LYS A 36 -9.96 0.80 -4.62
C LYS A 36 -8.91 1.65 -5.31
N ARG A 37 -9.25 2.10 -6.51
CA ARG A 37 -8.41 3.01 -7.30
C ARG A 37 -9.22 4.23 -7.70
N GLU A 38 -8.58 5.41 -7.61
CA GLU A 38 -9.18 6.68 -8.01
C GLU A 38 -8.10 7.63 -8.49
N ASP A 39 -8.29 8.18 -9.70
CA ASP A 39 -7.44 9.26 -10.22
C ASP A 39 -5.93 8.98 -10.12
N GLY A 40 -5.53 7.77 -10.46
CA GLY A 40 -4.11 7.40 -10.41
C GLY A 40 -3.59 7.08 -9.02
N LYS A 41 -4.48 7.05 -8.04
CA LYS A 41 -4.14 6.66 -6.67
C LYS A 41 -4.79 5.33 -6.32
N VAL A 42 -4.16 4.60 -5.42
CA VAL A 42 -4.72 3.35 -4.91
C VAL A 42 -4.88 3.45 -3.41
N PHE A 43 -6.00 2.95 -2.92
CA PHE A 43 -6.26 2.84 -1.49
C PHE A 43 -5.88 1.43 -1.07
N LEU A 44 -4.91 1.33 -0.18
CA LEU A 44 -4.33 0.07 0.22
C LEU A 44 -4.72 -0.28 1.65
N ALA A 45 -4.91 -1.58 1.88
CA ALA A 45 -5.09 -2.11 3.23
C ALA A 45 -3.95 -3.07 3.51
N SER A 46 -3.39 -3.00 4.70
CA SER A 46 -2.38 -3.98 5.10
C SER A 46 -3.00 -5.37 5.17
N ILE A 47 -2.18 -6.41 5.08
CA ILE A 47 -2.68 -7.79 5.12
C ILE A 47 -3.46 -8.05 6.41
N SER A 48 -3.00 -7.48 7.52
CA SER A 48 -3.69 -7.64 8.81
C SER A 48 -5.01 -6.88 8.88
N GLY A 49 -5.27 -5.97 7.92
CA GLY A 49 -6.43 -5.10 7.96
C GLY A 49 -6.31 -3.98 8.99
N LYS A 50 -5.13 -3.79 9.55
CA LYS A 50 -4.89 -2.84 10.62
C LYS A 50 -4.63 -1.43 10.12
N TYR A 51 -4.04 -1.29 8.94
CA TYR A 51 -3.65 0.00 8.39
C TYR A 51 -4.24 0.20 7.01
N PHE A 52 -4.64 1.44 6.72
CA PHE A 52 -5.20 1.84 5.43
C PHE A 52 -4.51 3.13 5.00
N PHE A 53 -4.16 3.22 3.73
CA PHE A 53 -3.52 4.43 3.24
C PHE A 53 -3.61 4.53 1.72
N TRP A 54 -3.45 5.76 1.22
CA TRP A 54 -3.45 6.05 -0.21
C TRP A 54 -2.03 6.25 -0.69
N ILE A 55 -1.74 5.76 -1.89
CA ILE A 55 -0.48 6.07 -2.57
C ILE A 55 -0.78 6.43 -4.01
N ASN A 56 0.18 7.11 -4.66
CA ASN A 56 0.13 7.34 -6.10
C ASN A 56 0.68 6.09 -6.79
N GLU A 57 -0.15 5.47 -7.62
CA GLU A 57 0.19 4.17 -8.20
C GLU A 57 1.43 4.21 -9.08
N LEU A 58 1.61 5.27 -9.87
CA LEU A 58 2.73 5.37 -10.79
C LEU A 58 4.01 5.87 -10.14
N SER A 59 3.90 6.82 -9.22
CA SER A 59 5.07 7.40 -8.57
C SER A 59 4.63 8.06 -7.27
N ASP A 60 5.12 7.56 -6.15
CA ASP A 60 4.81 8.11 -4.85
C ASP A 60 6.10 8.54 -4.16
N ASP A 61 6.07 9.69 -3.48
CA ASP A 61 7.26 10.22 -2.82
C ASP A 61 7.67 9.39 -1.60
N HIS A 62 6.71 8.74 -0.97
CA HIS A 62 6.94 8.03 0.29
C HIS A 62 6.95 6.51 0.15
N TRP A 63 6.35 5.98 -0.90
CA TRP A 63 6.21 4.55 -1.08
C TRP A 63 6.64 4.11 -2.46
N GLU A 64 7.37 3.01 -2.52
CA GLU A 64 7.78 2.41 -3.78
C GLU A 64 6.94 1.15 -4.02
N VAL A 65 6.33 1.06 -5.21
CA VAL A 65 5.61 -0.14 -5.62
C VAL A 65 6.61 -1.11 -6.23
N ILE A 66 6.68 -2.29 -5.68
CA ILE A 66 7.58 -3.34 -6.15
C ILE A 66 6.80 -4.27 -7.07
N LYS A 67 7.28 -4.41 -8.28
CA LYS A 67 6.63 -5.26 -9.28
C LYS A 67 7.38 -6.55 -9.52
#